data_667aa25fbcc34b562423e474ce510b37
#
_entry.id   667aa25fbcc34b562423e474ce510b37
#
_cell.length_a   1.000
_cell.length_b   1.000
_cell.length_c   1.000
_cell.angle_alpha   90.00
_cell.angle_beta   90.00
_cell.angle_gamma   90.00
#
_symmetry.space_group_name_H-M   'P 1'
#
loop_
_entity.id
_entity.type
_entity.pdbx_description
1 polymer ?
#
loop_
_entity_poly.entity_id
_entity_poly.type
_entity_poly.pdbx_seq_one_letter_code
_entity_poly.pdbx_strand_id
1 'polypeptide(L)'
;LKNGSFVFTSNVDGEFQKVGFDDDKVFECHGSIHWLQCLDNCTQDIWSAEKFEPVVDEEYCQLTNDFPTCPHCGGMARPNILMFSDWHWQSQMQDEKEQKLIAWLKQVKNLAIVELGAGTAVPSVRNFGERLINHPINELVSLLRVNLREPQVPNKVDCYGLSLGALDLSLIHI
;
A
#
# COMPACT_ATOMS: atom_id res chain seq x y z
N LEU A 1 -3.90 17.99 5.82
CA LEU A 1 -4.16 17.86 7.27
C LEU A 1 -3.20 18.73 8.07
N LYS A 2 -3.70 19.45 9.07
CA LYS A 2 -2.91 20.45 9.85
C LYS A 2 -1.73 19.81 10.60
N ASN A 3 -1.85 18.54 10.97
CA ASN A 3 -0.86 17.81 11.78
C ASN A 3 -0.09 16.76 10.96
N GLY A 4 -0.23 16.79 9.65
CA GLY A 4 0.37 15.82 8.75
C GLY A 4 -0.44 14.52 8.64
N SER A 5 -0.10 13.74 7.62
CA SER A 5 -0.66 12.40 7.37
C SER A 5 0.37 11.53 6.69
N PHE A 6 0.18 10.23 6.78
CA PHE A 6 0.93 9.23 6.04
C PHE A 6 -0.03 8.12 5.60
N VAL A 7 0.13 7.60 4.41
CA VAL A 7 -0.66 6.49 3.88
C VAL A 7 0.14 5.20 3.97
N PHE A 8 -0.45 4.16 4.54
CA PHE A 8 0.02 2.78 4.45
C PHE A 8 -1.04 1.99 3.69
N THR A 9 -0.70 1.45 2.54
CA THR A 9 -1.64 0.72 1.69
C THR A 9 -1.07 -0.59 1.15
N SER A 10 -1.94 -1.57 0.97
CA SER A 10 -1.65 -2.80 0.23
C SER A 10 -2.09 -2.71 -1.24
N ASN A 11 -2.71 -1.61 -1.66
CA ASN A 11 -2.98 -1.33 -3.06
C ASN A 11 -1.68 -1.03 -3.80
N VAL A 12 -1.67 -1.32 -5.10
CA VAL A 12 -0.48 -1.20 -5.97
C VAL A 12 -0.71 -0.26 -7.16
N ASP A 13 -1.84 0.46 -7.14
CA ASP A 13 -2.41 1.20 -8.27
C ASP A 13 -1.98 2.67 -8.36
N GLY A 14 -1.30 3.21 -7.31
CA GLY A 14 -0.86 4.59 -7.25
C GLY A 14 -1.98 5.63 -7.14
N GLU A 15 -3.21 5.23 -6.79
CA GLU A 15 -4.35 6.15 -6.72
C GLU A 15 -4.17 7.26 -5.68
N PHE A 16 -3.45 7.02 -4.59
CA PHE A 16 -3.16 8.06 -3.60
C PHE A 16 -2.30 9.17 -4.20
N GLN A 17 -1.27 8.83 -4.97
CA GLN A 17 -0.41 9.80 -5.65
C GLN A 17 -1.19 10.56 -6.72
N LYS A 18 -2.04 9.88 -7.49
CA LYS A 18 -2.89 10.50 -8.54
C LYS A 18 -3.85 11.55 -7.97
N VAL A 19 -4.36 11.36 -6.75
CA VAL A 19 -5.23 12.35 -6.10
C VAL A 19 -4.46 13.41 -5.29
N GLY A 20 -3.13 13.44 -5.42
CA GLY A 20 -2.29 14.53 -4.90
C GLY A 20 -1.67 14.28 -3.52
N PHE A 21 -1.65 13.05 -3.01
CA PHE A 21 -0.81 12.74 -1.85
C PHE A 21 0.67 12.82 -2.25
N ASP A 22 1.48 13.38 -1.36
CA ASP A 22 2.93 13.41 -1.52
C ASP A 22 3.47 11.97 -1.55
N ASP A 23 4.23 11.63 -2.61
CA ASP A 23 4.80 10.29 -2.78
C ASP A 23 5.68 9.86 -1.60
N ASP A 24 6.37 10.80 -0.96
CA ASP A 24 7.15 10.54 0.26
C ASP A 24 6.29 10.25 1.49
N LYS A 25 4.98 10.39 1.39
CA LYS A 25 3.99 10.11 2.44
C LYS A 25 3.05 8.95 2.08
N VAL A 26 3.40 8.18 1.05
CA VAL A 26 2.66 6.97 0.65
C VAL A 26 3.58 5.76 0.65
N PHE A 27 3.22 4.75 1.45
CA PHE A 27 3.90 3.47 1.48
C PHE A 27 2.97 2.37 0.94
N GLU A 28 3.23 1.96 -0.30
CA GLU A 28 2.58 0.82 -0.96
C GLU A 28 3.34 -0.45 -0.56
N CYS A 29 2.92 -1.12 0.51
CA CYS A 29 3.69 -2.20 1.13
C CYS A 29 3.84 -3.47 0.28
N HIS A 30 3.08 -3.60 -0.79
CA HIS A 30 3.16 -4.70 -1.75
C HIS A 30 3.76 -4.27 -3.10
N GLY A 31 4.42 -3.11 -3.17
CA GLY A 31 4.98 -2.60 -4.43
C GLY A 31 3.97 -1.81 -5.25
N SER A 32 4.29 -1.57 -6.52
CA SER A 32 3.46 -0.76 -7.42
C SER A 32 3.53 -1.22 -8.87
N ILE A 33 2.39 -1.08 -9.60
CA ILE A 33 2.32 -1.34 -11.05
C ILE A 33 3.12 -0.31 -11.86
N HIS A 34 3.47 0.83 -11.26
CA HIS A 34 4.21 1.91 -11.92
C HIS A 34 5.72 1.66 -11.99
N TRP A 35 6.19 0.55 -11.43
CA TRP A 35 7.58 0.15 -11.42
C TRP A 35 7.75 -1.27 -11.96
N LEU A 36 8.87 -1.51 -12.64
CA LEU A 36 9.22 -2.79 -13.23
C LEU A 36 10.51 -3.33 -12.60
N GLN A 37 10.61 -4.65 -12.58
CA GLN A 37 11.82 -5.41 -12.25
C GLN A 37 12.05 -6.53 -13.27
N CYS A 38 13.27 -7.07 -13.33
CA CYS A 38 13.58 -8.23 -14.15
C CYS A 38 12.84 -9.48 -13.61
N LEU A 39 12.17 -10.23 -14.48
CA LEU A 39 11.51 -11.49 -14.10
C LEU A 39 12.54 -12.54 -13.64
N ASP A 40 13.67 -12.63 -14.35
CA ASP A 40 14.75 -13.59 -14.08
C ASP A 40 15.74 -13.11 -13.01
N ASN A 41 15.47 -11.96 -12.39
CA ASN A 41 16.31 -11.40 -11.32
C ASN A 41 17.79 -11.18 -11.73
N CYS A 42 18.04 -10.82 -12.99
CA CYS A 42 19.39 -10.61 -13.51
C CYS A 42 20.06 -9.35 -12.91
N THR A 43 19.28 -8.44 -12.34
CA THR A 43 19.70 -7.21 -11.68
C THR A 43 18.79 -6.94 -10.47
N GLN A 44 19.26 -6.15 -9.53
CA GLN A 44 18.48 -5.61 -8.42
C GLN A 44 17.78 -4.28 -8.78
N ASP A 45 17.98 -3.78 -9.99
CA ASP A 45 17.42 -2.51 -10.40
C ASP A 45 15.90 -2.60 -10.57
N ILE A 46 15.24 -1.53 -10.14
CA ILE A 46 13.83 -1.24 -10.35
C ILE A 46 13.76 0.00 -11.23
N TRP A 47 12.91 0.01 -12.26
CA TRP A 47 12.78 1.13 -13.18
C TRP A 47 11.32 1.48 -13.45
N SER A 48 11.08 2.72 -13.92
CA SER A 48 9.73 3.21 -14.20
C SER A 48 9.03 2.43 -15.30
N ALA A 49 7.75 2.13 -15.10
CA ALA A 49 6.87 1.56 -16.11
C ALA A 49 6.26 2.62 -17.06
N GLU A 50 6.53 3.91 -16.86
CA GLU A 50 5.90 5.03 -17.59
C GLU A 50 5.95 4.93 -19.12
N LYS A 51 7.02 4.28 -19.64
CA LYS A 51 7.20 4.10 -21.09
C LYS A 51 6.44 2.88 -21.64
N PHE A 52 5.87 2.07 -20.79
CA PHE A 52 5.12 0.89 -21.18
C PHE A 52 3.62 1.18 -21.14
N GLU A 53 3.00 1.20 -22.32
CA GLU A 53 1.56 1.37 -22.47
C GLU A 53 0.92 0.00 -22.73
N PRO A 54 0.26 -0.62 -21.73
CA PRO A 54 -0.38 -1.91 -21.91
C PRO A 54 -1.62 -1.77 -22.80
N VAL A 55 -1.72 -2.61 -23.84
CA VAL A 55 -2.92 -2.78 -24.63
C VAL A 55 -3.64 -4.04 -24.17
N VAL A 56 -4.77 -3.88 -23.51
CA VAL A 56 -5.49 -4.97 -22.87
C VAL A 56 -6.75 -5.33 -23.67
N ASP A 57 -6.92 -6.61 -23.95
CA ASP A 57 -8.21 -7.17 -24.34
C ASP A 57 -9.08 -7.30 -23.09
N GLU A 58 -10.09 -6.45 -22.97
CA GLU A 58 -10.96 -6.40 -21.77
C GLU A 58 -11.86 -7.64 -21.66
N GLU A 59 -12.21 -8.29 -22.79
CA GLU A 59 -13.06 -9.49 -22.78
C GLU A 59 -12.32 -10.68 -22.18
N TYR A 60 -11.03 -10.86 -22.55
CA TYR A 60 -10.21 -11.98 -22.10
C TYR A 60 -9.23 -11.59 -20.96
N CYS A 61 -9.22 -10.33 -20.57
CA CYS A 61 -8.29 -9.80 -19.56
C CYS A 61 -6.81 -10.14 -19.88
N GLN A 62 -6.42 -9.98 -21.14
CA GLN A 62 -5.09 -10.34 -21.63
C GLN A 62 -4.37 -9.16 -22.24
N LEU A 63 -3.06 -9.09 -22.00
CA LEU A 63 -2.19 -8.15 -22.71
C LEU A 63 -2.07 -8.60 -24.17
N THR A 64 -2.27 -7.66 -25.12
CA THR A 64 -2.23 -7.94 -26.57
C THR A 64 -0.99 -7.40 -27.26
N ASN A 65 -0.25 -6.50 -26.63
CA ASN A 65 1.05 -6.03 -27.12
C ASN A 65 2.21 -6.81 -26.44
N ASP A 66 3.44 -6.60 -26.93
CA ASP A 66 4.63 -7.24 -26.39
C ASP A 66 4.82 -6.92 -24.91
N PHE A 67 5.31 -7.92 -24.14
CA PHE A 67 5.67 -7.71 -22.74
C PHE A 67 6.82 -6.70 -22.59
N PRO A 68 6.87 -5.94 -21.46
CA PRO A 68 8.01 -5.08 -21.19
C PRO A 68 9.28 -5.94 -21.02
N THR A 69 10.41 -5.37 -21.46
CA THR A 69 11.70 -6.07 -21.44
C THR A 69 12.66 -5.46 -20.43
N CYS A 70 13.49 -6.29 -19.84
CA CYS A 70 14.57 -5.88 -18.96
C CYS A 70 15.67 -5.15 -19.74
N PRO A 71 16.06 -3.93 -19.35
CA PRO A 71 17.12 -3.17 -20.07
C PRO A 71 18.51 -3.79 -19.94
N HIS A 72 18.73 -4.72 -19.00
CA HIS A 72 20.01 -5.35 -18.75
C HIS A 72 20.21 -6.65 -19.54
N CYS A 73 19.22 -7.55 -19.52
CA CYS A 73 19.35 -8.85 -20.17
C CYS A 73 18.48 -9.03 -21.42
N GLY A 74 17.58 -8.09 -21.70
CA GLY A 74 16.62 -8.22 -22.81
C GLY A 74 15.49 -9.22 -22.56
N GLY A 75 15.51 -9.94 -21.43
CA GLY A 75 14.45 -10.85 -21.02
C GLY A 75 13.19 -10.13 -20.54
N MET A 76 12.16 -10.86 -20.13
CA MET A 76 10.90 -10.29 -19.69
C MET A 76 11.07 -9.46 -18.41
N ALA A 77 10.38 -8.33 -18.35
CA ALA A 77 10.16 -7.56 -17.12
C ALA A 77 8.76 -7.80 -16.59
N ARG A 78 8.58 -7.60 -15.30
CA ARG A 78 7.28 -7.66 -14.61
C ARG A 78 7.06 -6.44 -13.73
N PRO A 79 5.82 -6.10 -13.38
CA PRO A 79 5.56 -5.11 -12.33
C PRO A 79 6.28 -5.47 -11.03
N ASN A 80 6.84 -4.45 -10.36
CA ASN A 80 7.46 -4.61 -9.05
C ASN A 80 6.37 -4.72 -7.96
N ILE A 81 5.69 -5.85 -7.96
CA ILE A 81 4.62 -6.19 -7.01
C ILE A 81 5.01 -7.48 -6.28
N LEU A 82 4.86 -7.49 -4.96
CA LEU A 82 5.03 -8.67 -4.12
C LEU A 82 3.89 -9.67 -4.35
N MET A 83 4.20 -10.80 -4.96
CA MET A 83 3.26 -11.91 -5.15
C MET A 83 3.41 -12.95 -4.03
N PHE A 84 2.42 -13.85 -3.90
CA PHE A 84 2.51 -14.95 -2.94
C PHE A 84 3.71 -15.86 -3.25
N SER A 85 4.51 -16.15 -2.24
CA SER A 85 5.74 -16.96 -2.34
C SER A 85 6.79 -16.38 -3.30
N ASP A 86 6.83 -15.07 -3.46
CA ASP A 86 7.75 -14.38 -4.37
C ASP A 86 9.09 -14.07 -3.70
N TRP A 87 10.05 -14.94 -3.88
CA TRP A 87 11.41 -14.80 -3.36
C TRP A 87 12.31 -13.89 -4.23
N HIS A 88 11.84 -13.50 -5.41
CA HIS A 88 12.58 -12.66 -6.36
C HIS A 88 12.10 -11.20 -6.38
N TRP A 89 11.17 -10.85 -5.50
CA TRP A 89 10.71 -9.48 -5.40
C TRP A 89 11.81 -8.54 -4.89
N GLN A 90 11.97 -7.41 -5.56
CA GLN A 90 12.94 -6.38 -5.20
C GLN A 90 12.26 -5.36 -4.27
N SER A 91 12.66 -5.33 -2.99
CA SER A 91 11.98 -4.55 -1.94
C SER A 91 12.58 -3.18 -1.66
N GLN A 92 13.67 -2.79 -2.33
CA GLN A 92 14.48 -1.61 -1.95
C GLN A 92 13.66 -0.32 -1.84
N MET A 93 12.74 -0.09 -2.79
CA MET A 93 11.88 1.09 -2.74
C MET A 93 10.92 1.07 -1.55
N GLN A 94 10.37 -0.11 -1.24
CA GLN A 94 9.48 -0.30 -0.11
C GLN A 94 10.22 -0.16 1.22
N ASP A 95 11.43 -0.66 1.32
CA ASP A 95 12.29 -0.53 2.49
C ASP A 95 12.59 0.94 2.81
N GLU A 96 12.86 1.77 1.77
CA GLU A 96 13.04 3.21 1.92
C GLU A 96 11.77 3.93 2.37
N LYS A 97 10.62 3.59 1.78
CA LYS A 97 9.31 4.15 2.15
C LYS A 97 8.91 3.75 3.58
N GLU A 98 9.16 2.51 3.98
CA GLU A 98 8.93 2.04 5.34
C GLU A 98 9.77 2.83 6.36
N GLN A 99 11.05 3.08 6.05
CA GLN A 99 11.92 3.89 6.91
C GLN A 99 11.39 5.32 7.08
N LYS A 100 10.86 5.94 6.00
CA LYS A 100 10.22 7.27 6.07
C LYS A 100 8.96 7.24 6.94
N LEU A 101 8.12 6.22 6.82
CA LEU A 101 6.94 6.03 7.66
C LEU A 101 7.32 5.89 9.14
N ILE A 102 8.30 5.04 9.44
CA ILE A 102 8.76 4.83 10.82
C ILE A 102 9.37 6.11 11.40
N ALA A 103 10.16 6.85 10.61
CA ALA A 103 10.72 8.13 11.04
C ALA A 103 9.64 9.17 11.34
N TRP A 104 8.58 9.23 10.52
CA TRP A 104 7.44 10.11 10.75
C TRP A 104 6.65 9.69 12.00
N LEU A 105 6.37 8.40 12.17
CA LEU A 105 5.66 7.88 13.35
C LEU A 105 6.35 8.24 14.66
N LYS A 106 7.69 8.22 14.71
CA LYS A 106 8.47 8.60 15.90
C LYS A 106 8.34 10.09 16.27
N GLN A 107 7.91 10.94 15.34
CA GLN A 107 7.71 12.38 15.59
C GLN A 107 6.28 12.71 16.00
N VAL A 108 5.34 11.81 15.78
CA VAL A 108 3.91 11.99 16.08
C VAL A 108 3.66 11.62 17.54
N LYS A 109 3.08 12.52 18.32
CA LYS A 109 2.70 12.23 19.72
C LYS A 109 1.36 11.50 19.78
N ASN A 110 0.34 12.05 19.12
CA ASN A 110 -1.01 11.51 19.09
C ASN A 110 -1.31 11.03 17.68
N LEU A 111 -1.47 9.72 17.53
CA LEU A 111 -1.73 9.06 16.25
C LEU A 111 -3.19 8.63 16.15
N ALA A 112 -3.86 9.06 15.09
CA ALA A 112 -5.15 8.49 14.68
C ALA A 112 -4.94 7.59 13.44
N ILE A 113 -5.29 6.32 13.55
CA ILE A 113 -5.25 5.36 12.46
C ILE A 113 -6.67 5.24 11.91
N VAL A 114 -6.84 5.46 10.60
CA VAL A 114 -8.10 5.23 9.91
C VAL A 114 -7.87 4.12 8.87
N GLU A 115 -8.46 2.95 9.10
CA GLU A 115 -8.40 1.82 8.18
C GLU A 115 -9.67 1.77 7.33
N LEU A 116 -9.50 1.75 6.02
CA LEU A 116 -10.59 1.66 5.05
C LEU A 116 -10.46 0.36 4.24
N GLY A 117 -11.44 -0.54 4.37
CA GLY A 117 -11.50 -1.79 3.61
C GLY A 117 -10.48 -2.86 4.00
N ALA A 118 -9.67 -2.65 5.05
CA ALA A 118 -8.65 -3.61 5.47
C ALA A 118 -9.28 -4.95 5.88
N GLY A 119 -9.03 -6.00 5.07
CA GLY A 119 -9.56 -7.34 5.26
C GLY A 119 -8.64 -8.27 6.06
N THR A 120 -9.09 -9.52 6.28
CA THR A 120 -8.35 -10.56 7.00
C THR A 120 -7.63 -11.53 6.06
N ALA A 121 -8.03 -11.63 4.78
CA ALA A 121 -7.44 -12.57 3.83
C ALA A 121 -5.97 -12.21 3.49
N VAL A 122 -5.68 -10.91 3.29
CA VAL A 122 -4.32 -10.38 3.16
C VAL A 122 -4.16 -9.27 4.21
N PRO A 123 -3.76 -9.62 5.44
CA PRO A 123 -3.95 -8.74 6.60
C PRO A 123 -2.84 -7.71 6.80
N SER A 124 -2.06 -7.37 5.78
CA SER A 124 -0.88 -6.47 5.92
C SER A 124 -1.23 -5.14 6.56
N VAL A 125 -2.28 -4.45 6.08
CA VAL A 125 -2.74 -3.17 6.64
C VAL A 125 -3.26 -3.36 8.06
N ARG A 126 -4.11 -4.36 8.27
CA ARG A 126 -4.70 -4.68 9.59
C ARG A 126 -3.62 -5.01 10.62
N ASN A 127 -2.68 -5.88 10.27
CA ASN A 127 -1.58 -6.27 11.16
C ASN A 127 -0.69 -5.07 11.51
N PHE A 128 -0.47 -4.14 10.57
CA PHE A 128 0.30 -2.94 10.83
C PHE A 128 -0.41 -2.02 11.83
N GLY A 129 -1.69 -1.72 11.63
CA GLY A 129 -2.48 -0.91 12.56
C GLY A 129 -2.58 -1.53 13.95
N GLU A 130 -2.85 -2.83 14.04
CA GLU A 130 -2.93 -3.56 15.30
C GLU A 130 -1.59 -3.63 16.05
N ARG A 131 -0.46 -3.70 15.31
CA ARG A 131 0.87 -3.61 15.91
C ARG A 131 1.09 -2.27 16.58
N LEU A 132 0.71 -1.16 15.95
CA LEU A 132 0.82 0.17 16.54
C LEU A 132 -0.07 0.36 17.77
N ILE A 133 -1.26 -0.25 17.78
CA ILE A 133 -2.14 -0.26 18.96
C ILE A 133 -1.58 -1.12 20.10
N ASN A 134 -1.00 -2.27 19.79
CA ASN A 134 -0.51 -3.21 20.80
C ASN A 134 0.87 -2.84 21.37
N HIS A 135 1.68 -2.22 20.54
CA HIS A 135 3.04 -1.78 20.90
C HIS A 135 3.24 -0.32 20.47
N PRO A 136 2.56 0.62 21.14
CA PRO A 136 2.55 2.02 20.72
C PRO A 136 3.95 2.63 20.89
N ILE A 137 4.39 3.33 19.84
CA ILE A 137 5.57 4.19 19.86
C ILE A 137 5.19 5.66 20.09
N ASN A 138 3.90 5.95 20.12
CA ASN A 138 3.28 7.26 20.29
C ASN A 138 2.63 7.35 21.68
N GLU A 139 2.42 8.56 22.20
CA GLU A 139 1.82 8.79 23.52
C GLU A 139 0.36 8.32 23.58
N LEU A 140 -0.39 8.58 22.49
CA LEU A 140 -1.77 8.14 22.33
C LEU A 140 -1.96 7.58 20.90
N VAL A 141 -2.57 6.41 20.79
CA VAL A 141 -2.92 5.80 19.52
C VAL A 141 -4.39 5.39 19.54
N SER A 142 -5.16 5.87 18.56
CA SER A 142 -6.55 5.48 18.34
C SER A 142 -6.71 4.82 16.97
N LEU A 143 -7.67 3.89 16.85
CA LEU A 143 -7.98 3.16 15.64
C LEU A 143 -9.47 3.28 15.29
N LEU A 144 -9.75 3.73 14.07
CA LEU A 144 -11.05 3.62 13.44
C LEU A 144 -10.94 2.66 12.25
N ARG A 145 -11.58 1.50 12.33
CA ARG A 145 -11.66 0.53 11.23
C ARG A 145 -13.03 0.60 10.57
N VAL A 146 -13.04 0.87 9.27
CA VAL A 146 -14.23 0.88 8.44
C VAL A 146 -14.15 -0.28 7.46
N ASN A 147 -14.98 -1.29 7.68
CA ASN A 147 -15.08 -2.45 6.81
C ASN A 147 -16.49 -3.04 6.90
N LEU A 148 -17.13 -3.23 5.74
CA LEU A 148 -18.53 -3.70 5.69
C LEU A 148 -18.74 -5.07 6.33
N ARG A 149 -17.78 -5.99 6.21
CA ARG A 149 -17.87 -7.39 6.64
C ARG A 149 -17.02 -7.72 7.85
N GLU A 150 -15.88 -7.04 8.02
CA GLU A 150 -14.85 -7.36 9.00
C GLU A 150 -14.45 -6.13 9.83
N PRO A 151 -15.41 -5.46 10.53
CA PRO A 151 -15.14 -4.25 11.30
C PRO A 151 -14.47 -4.51 12.66
N GLN A 152 -14.25 -5.78 13.07
CA GLN A 152 -13.73 -6.13 14.39
C GLN A 152 -12.38 -5.47 14.65
N VAL A 153 -12.23 -4.87 15.82
CA VAL A 153 -11.03 -4.20 16.30
C VAL A 153 -10.50 -4.86 17.57
N PRO A 154 -9.23 -4.62 17.95
CA PRO A 154 -8.73 -5.04 19.26
C PRO A 154 -9.59 -4.50 20.41
N ASN A 155 -9.75 -5.28 21.47
CA ASN A 155 -10.51 -4.87 22.66
C ASN A 155 -9.68 -3.86 23.49
N LYS A 156 -9.61 -2.63 23.03
CA LYS A 156 -8.94 -1.50 23.67
C LYS A 156 -9.80 -0.25 23.62
N VAL A 157 -9.56 0.70 24.54
CA VAL A 157 -10.45 1.85 24.79
C VAL A 157 -10.63 2.72 23.54
N ASP A 158 -9.55 2.99 22.79
CA ASP A 158 -9.59 3.92 21.66
C ASP A 158 -9.63 3.19 20.29
N CYS A 159 -10.32 2.03 20.24
CA CYS A 159 -10.51 1.26 19.02
C CYS A 159 -11.99 1.15 18.67
N TYR A 160 -12.34 1.59 17.47
CA TYR A 160 -13.71 1.64 16.97
C TYR A 160 -13.82 0.93 15.63
N GLY A 161 -14.81 0.04 15.50
CA GLY A 161 -15.14 -0.67 14.28
C GLY A 161 -16.48 -0.22 13.72
N LEU A 162 -16.54 0.13 12.44
CA LEU A 162 -17.76 0.51 11.74
C LEU A 162 -18.04 -0.45 10.59
N SER A 163 -19.24 -1.05 10.60
CA SER A 163 -19.73 -1.92 9.51
C SER A 163 -20.33 -1.05 8.39
N LEU A 164 -19.46 -0.31 7.68
CA LEU A 164 -19.82 0.61 6.60
C LEU A 164 -18.89 0.42 5.41
N GLY A 165 -19.36 0.80 4.22
CA GLY A 165 -18.49 1.06 3.08
C GLY A 165 -17.68 2.35 3.25
N ALA A 166 -16.51 2.45 2.63
CA ALA A 166 -15.67 3.65 2.73
C ALA A 166 -16.37 4.90 2.15
N LEU A 167 -17.18 4.74 1.09
CA LEU A 167 -17.97 5.82 0.51
C LEU A 167 -19.08 6.29 1.45
N ASP A 168 -19.72 5.37 2.18
CA ASP A 168 -20.78 5.72 3.13
C ASP A 168 -20.23 6.59 4.26
N LEU A 169 -18.99 6.33 4.69
CA LEU A 169 -18.31 7.18 5.67
C LEU A 169 -18.10 8.59 5.17
N SER A 170 -17.77 8.78 3.90
CA SER A 170 -17.54 10.12 3.31
C SER A 170 -18.82 10.95 3.25
N LEU A 171 -19.99 10.31 3.13
CA LEU A 171 -21.30 10.98 3.08
C LEU A 171 -21.80 11.45 4.45
N ILE A 172 -21.24 10.95 5.55
CA ILE A 172 -21.64 11.36 6.91
C ILE A 172 -21.07 12.76 7.27
N HIS A 173 -20.10 13.28 6.53
CA HIS A 173 -19.40 14.54 6.80
C HIS A 173 -19.77 15.70 5.86
N ILE A 174 -20.85 15.57 5.09
CA ILE A 174 -21.36 16.65 4.22
C ILE A 174 -22.53 17.35 4.87
#